data_c160c75e7908a974e9f9b8daed28e9a5
#
_entry.id   c160c75e7908a974e9f9b8daed28e9a5
#
_cell.length_a   1.000
_cell.length_b   1.000
_cell.length_c   1.000
_cell.angle_alpha   90.00
_cell.angle_beta   90.00
_cell.angle_gamma   90.00
#
_symmetry.space_group_name_H-M   'P 1'
#
loop_
_entity.id
_entity.type
_entity.pdbx_description
1 polymer ?
#
loop_
_entity_poly.entity_id
_entity_poly.type
_entity_poly.pdbx_seq_one_letter_code
_entity_poly.pdbx_strand_id
1 'polypeptide(L)'
;MLKITSADKYFSLCVREQAKFTCERCGTFAPPELSKRLDCSHFHGRGKWSVRFDPDNATALCMGCHLYVTAHPIEHMAFIQEKLGPYRFQALAERAQDMARGRQARREVKEIGKHYRQQLEFVRQGQPLEGYL
;
A
#
# COMPACT_ATOMS: atom_id res chain seq x y z
N MET A 1 7.62 13.15 13.13
CA MET A 1 8.12 12.22 12.09
C MET A 1 7.49 10.85 12.27
N LEU A 2 7.00 10.28 11.19
CA LEU A 2 6.41 8.94 11.23
C LEU A 2 7.49 7.87 11.37
N LYS A 3 7.34 7.02 12.37
CA LYS A 3 8.26 5.91 12.59
C LYS A 3 7.88 4.75 11.68
N ILE A 4 8.87 4.19 10.97
CA ILE A 4 8.69 2.98 10.17
C ILE A 4 8.76 1.76 11.10
N THR A 5 7.74 0.91 11.02
CA THR A 5 7.62 -0.28 11.86
C THR A 5 7.88 -1.55 11.04
N SER A 6 7.99 -2.71 11.71
CA SER A 6 8.05 -4.01 11.03
C SER A 6 6.81 -4.23 10.16
N ALA A 7 5.64 -3.76 10.63
CA ALA A 7 4.40 -3.87 9.86
C ALA A 7 4.51 -3.12 8.53
N ASP A 8 5.09 -1.91 8.53
CA ASP A 8 5.32 -1.15 7.30
C ASP A 8 6.23 -1.91 6.34
N LYS A 9 7.30 -2.49 6.87
CA LYS A 9 8.26 -3.25 6.06
C LYS A 9 7.59 -4.43 5.36
N TYR A 10 6.86 -5.27 6.10
CA TYR A 10 6.21 -6.45 5.53
C TYR A 10 5.05 -6.06 4.63
N PHE A 11 4.29 -5.04 4.98
CA PHE A 11 3.22 -4.54 4.13
C PHE A 11 3.77 -4.06 2.78
N SER A 12 4.83 -3.27 2.80
CA SER A 12 5.50 -2.79 1.59
C SER A 12 6.02 -3.93 0.73
N LEU A 13 6.62 -4.95 1.34
CA LEU A 13 7.08 -6.14 0.61
C LEU A 13 5.92 -6.86 -0.07
N CYS A 14 4.80 -7.03 0.64
CA CYS A 14 3.60 -7.66 0.07
C CYS A 14 3.08 -6.90 -1.14
N VAL A 15 2.99 -5.58 -1.05
CA VAL A 15 2.48 -4.73 -2.15
C VAL A 15 3.38 -4.86 -3.37
N ARG A 16 4.69 -4.78 -3.18
CA ARG A 16 5.66 -4.88 -4.28
C ARG A 16 5.70 -6.29 -4.89
N GLU A 17 5.65 -7.31 -4.04
CA GLU A 17 5.65 -8.71 -4.47
C GLU A 17 4.38 -9.03 -5.28
N GLN A 18 3.21 -8.56 -4.82
CA GLN A 18 1.97 -8.77 -5.54
C GLN A 18 1.98 -8.11 -6.91
N ALA A 19 2.63 -6.96 -7.04
CA ALA A 19 2.81 -6.28 -8.33
C ALA A 19 3.90 -6.94 -9.18
N LYS A 20 4.51 -8.02 -8.71
CA LYS A 20 5.61 -8.72 -9.38
C LYS A 20 6.75 -7.76 -9.68
N PHE A 21 7.03 -6.87 -8.73
CA PHE A 21 8.08 -5.84 -8.81
C PHE A 21 7.96 -4.96 -10.05
N THR A 22 6.73 -4.72 -10.52
CA THR A 22 6.44 -3.91 -11.68
C THR A 22 5.68 -2.67 -11.25
N CYS A 23 6.12 -1.49 -11.73
CA CYS A 23 5.41 -0.25 -11.46
C CYS A 23 4.00 -0.33 -12.03
N GLU A 24 2.99 -0.12 -11.19
CA GLU A 24 1.59 -0.25 -11.61
C GLU A 24 1.13 0.89 -12.52
N ARG A 25 1.93 1.96 -12.63
CA ARG A 25 1.58 3.10 -13.48
C ARG A 25 2.28 3.04 -14.84
N CYS A 26 3.60 2.86 -14.87
CA CYS A 26 4.36 2.90 -16.13
C CYS A 26 4.81 1.52 -16.63
N GLY A 27 4.65 0.47 -15.84
CA GLY A 27 5.01 -0.89 -16.24
C GLY A 27 6.50 -1.23 -16.16
N THR A 28 7.33 -0.32 -15.65
CA THR A 28 8.76 -0.59 -15.50
C THR A 28 8.98 -1.69 -14.46
N PHE A 29 9.75 -2.72 -14.84
CA PHE A 29 10.14 -3.77 -13.91
C PHE A 29 11.35 -3.34 -13.09
N ALA A 30 11.26 -3.48 -11.77
CA ALA A 30 12.33 -3.19 -10.83
C ALA A 30 12.59 -4.44 -9.99
N PRO A 31 13.59 -5.27 -10.35
CA PRO A 31 13.82 -6.55 -9.67
C PRO A 31 14.15 -6.36 -8.18
N PRO A 32 13.90 -7.40 -7.35
CA PRO A 32 14.06 -7.30 -5.88
C PRO A 32 15.43 -6.81 -5.42
N GLU A 33 16.50 -7.16 -6.12
CA GLU A 33 17.86 -6.72 -5.80
C GLU A 33 18.07 -5.21 -6.03
N LEU A 34 17.15 -4.57 -6.78
CA LEU A 34 17.12 -3.13 -6.99
C LEU A 34 15.91 -2.52 -6.29
N SER A 35 15.58 -3.00 -5.10
CA SER A 35 14.37 -2.64 -4.37
C SER A 35 14.17 -1.13 -4.17
N LYS A 36 15.25 -0.34 -4.18
CA LYS A 36 15.17 1.11 -4.05
C LYS A 36 14.51 1.81 -5.23
N ARG A 37 14.28 1.08 -6.33
CA ARG A 37 13.66 1.64 -7.54
C ARG A 37 12.15 1.43 -7.57
N LEU A 38 11.61 0.71 -6.61
CA LEU A 38 10.17 0.45 -6.52
C LEU A 38 9.71 0.74 -5.10
N ASP A 39 8.76 1.64 -4.97
CA ASP A 39 8.23 2.10 -3.69
C ASP A 39 6.81 1.57 -3.46
N CYS A 40 6.44 1.46 -2.20
CA CYS A 40 5.05 1.27 -1.81
C CYS A 40 4.45 2.66 -1.57
N SER A 41 3.64 3.13 -2.51
CA SER A 41 3.02 4.45 -2.46
C SER A 41 1.67 4.38 -1.77
N HIS A 42 1.44 5.24 -0.78
CA HIS A 42 0.15 5.35 -0.09
C HIS A 42 -0.64 6.52 -0.67
N PHE A 43 -1.89 6.27 -1.07
CA PHE A 43 -2.77 7.34 -1.57
C PHE A 43 -3.18 8.27 -0.43
N HIS A 44 -3.76 7.72 0.65
CA HIS A 44 -3.89 8.45 1.92
C HIS A 44 -2.59 8.21 2.66
N GLY A 45 -1.89 9.27 3.04
CA GLY A 45 -0.55 9.17 3.63
C GLY A 45 -0.47 8.28 4.86
N ARG A 46 0.74 7.81 5.19
CA ARG A 46 0.97 6.88 6.31
C ARG A 46 0.54 7.42 7.67
N GLY A 47 0.34 8.73 7.80
CA GLY A 47 -0.24 9.33 9.02
C GLY A 47 -1.70 8.93 9.25
N LYS A 48 -2.40 8.48 8.22
CA LYS A 48 -3.78 7.95 8.33
C LYS A 48 -3.72 6.49 8.75
N TRP A 49 -3.64 6.23 10.04
CA TRP A 49 -3.54 4.87 10.59
C TRP A 49 -4.70 3.98 10.18
N SER A 50 -5.89 4.56 9.96
CA SER A 50 -7.08 3.81 9.52
C SER A 50 -6.87 3.03 8.24
N VAL A 51 -6.02 3.52 7.33
CA VAL A 51 -5.74 2.88 6.04
C VAL A 51 -4.25 2.70 5.75
N ARG A 52 -3.41 2.91 6.75
CA ARG A 52 -1.95 2.78 6.60
C ARG A 52 -1.54 1.41 6.09
N PHE A 53 -2.24 0.36 6.52
CA PHE A 53 -1.97 -1.02 6.15
C PHE A 53 -3.10 -1.64 5.32
N ASP A 54 -3.81 -0.82 4.56
CA ASP A 54 -4.92 -1.24 3.71
C ASP A 54 -4.40 -1.46 2.29
N PRO A 55 -4.52 -2.67 1.73
CA PRO A 55 -4.02 -2.92 0.37
C PRO A 55 -4.63 -2.01 -0.70
N ASP A 56 -5.88 -1.57 -0.53
CA ASP A 56 -6.51 -0.64 -1.48
C ASP A 56 -5.87 0.74 -1.45
N ASN A 57 -5.18 1.08 -0.36
CA ASN A 57 -4.50 2.37 -0.19
C ASN A 57 -3.06 2.37 -0.70
N ALA A 58 -2.58 1.26 -1.23
CA ALA A 58 -1.17 1.11 -1.57
C ALA A 58 -0.97 0.67 -3.02
N THR A 59 0.05 1.22 -3.64
CA THR A 59 0.40 0.95 -5.03
C THR A 59 1.91 0.82 -5.17
N ALA A 60 2.38 -0.16 -5.92
CA ALA A 60 3.79 -0.28 -6.24
C ALA A 60 4.12 0.68 -7.37
N LEU A 61 4.96 1.68 -7.11
CA LEU A 61 5.35 2.69 -8.09
C LEU A 61 6.86 2.81 -8.14
N CYS A 62 7.42 2.95 -9.35
CA CYS A 62 8.83 3.30 -9.49
C CYS A 62 9.05 4.71 -8.91
N MET A 63 10.30 5.03 -8.59
CA MET A 63 10.64 6.31 -7.98
C MET A 63 10.12 7.50 -8.80
N GLY A 64 10.27 7.45 -10.13
CA GLY A 64 9.81 8.52 -11.01
C GLY A 64 8.30 8.72 -10.96
N CYS A 65 7.53 7.61 -11.03
CA CYS A 65 6.07 7.69 -10.95
C CYS A 65 5.61 8.12 -9.55
N HIS A 66 6.29 7.64 -8.50
CA HIS A 66 5.96 8.04 -7.12
C HIS A 66 6.14 9.55 -6.93
N LEU A 67 7.26 10.09 -7.40
CA LEU A 67 7.51 11.54 -7.35
C LEU A 67 6.47 12.31 -8.17
N TYR A 68 6.14 11.79 -9.36
CA TYR A 68 5.19 12.45 -10.24
C TYR A 68 3.78 12.54 -9.59
N VAL A 69 3.23 11.43 -9.11
CA VAL A 69 1.89 11.45 -8.52
C VAL A 69 1.85 12.25 -7.22
N THR A 70 2.95 12.28 -6.46
CA THR A 70 3.04 13.10 -5.26
C THR A 70 2.93 14.59 -5.60
N ALA A 71 3.54 15.01 -6.71
CA ALA A 71 3.49 16.39 -7.18
C ALA A 71 2.19 16.73 -7.92
N HIS A 72 1.40 15.73 -8.31
CA HIS A 72 0.19 15.92 -9.11
C HIS A 72 -1.00 15.21 -8.44
N PRO A 73 -1.54 15.77 -7.33
CA PRO A 73 -2.58 15.09 -6.54
C PRO A 73 -3.85 14.73 -7.31
N ILE A 74 -4.26 15.58 -8.27
CA ILE A 74 -5.47 15.33 -9.06
C ILE A 74 -5.25 14.12 -9.96
N GLU A 75 -4.09 14.00 -10.59
CA GLU A 75 -3.76 12.85 -11.43
C GLU A 75 -3.58 11.59 -10.59
N HIS A 76 -3.02 11.73 -9.38
CA HIS A 76 -2.91 10.61 -8.45
C HIS A 76 -4.29 10.06 -8.11
N MET A 77 -5.23 10.94 -7.77
CA MET A 77 -6.60 10.53 -7.45
C MET A 77 -7.26 9.83 -8.64
N ALA A 78 -7.11 10.37 -9.85
CA ALA A 78 -7.66 9.77 -11.06
C ALA A 78 -7.10 8.37 -11.31
N PHE A 79 -5.79 8.20 -11.11
CA PHE A 79 -5.13 6.89 -11.24
C PHE A 79 -5.70 5.87 -10.25
N ILE A 80 -5.86 6.25 -8.99
CA ILE A 80 -6.40 5.36 -7.96
C ILE A 80 -7.88 5.04 -8.23
N GLN A 81 -8.67 6.03 -8.66
CA GLN A 81 -10.07 5.81 -9.02
C GLN A 81 -10.19 4.78 -10.15
N GLU A 82 -9.34 4.88 -11.16
CA GLU A 82 -9.32 3.91 -12.26
C GLU A 82 -8.90 2.52 -11.78
N LYS A 83 -7.88 2.44 -10.94
CA LYS A 83 -7.37 1.19 -10.39
C LYS A 83 -8.42 0.45 -9.56
N LEU A 84 -9.09 1.16 -8.67
CA LEU A 84 -10.03 0.56 -7.71
C LEU A 84 -11.46 0.46 -8.24
N GLY A 85 -11.84 1.35 -9.15
CA GLY A 85 -13.24 1.55 -9.52
C GLY A 85 -13.97 2.39 -8.49
N PRO A 86 -15.16 2.93 -8.84
CA PRO A 86 -15.86 3.90 -8.00
C PRO A 86 -16.28 3.33 -6.65
N TYR A 87 -16.72 2.08 -6.60
CA TYR A 87 -17.18 1.47 -5.35
C TYR A 87 -16.04 1.30 -4.34
N ARG A 88 -14.94 0.66 -4.77
CA ARG A 88 -13.78 0.43 -3.87
C ARG A 88 -13.11 1.74 -3.49
N PHE A 89 -13.05 2.70 -4.40
CA PHE A 89 -12.48 4.01 -4.11
C PHE A 89 -13.29 4.72 -3.02
N GLN A 90 -14.62 4.72 -3.11
CA GLN A 90 -15.49 5.31 -2.10
C GLN A 90 -15.35 4.58 -0.76
N ALA A 91 -15.32 3.25 -0.79
CA ALA A 91 -15.16 2.45 0.43
C ALA A 91 -13.83 2.75 1.13
N LEU A 92 -12.75 2.94 0.36
CA LEU A 92 -11.45 3.34 0.92
C LEU A 92 -11.53 4.71 1.60
N ALA A 93 -12.21 5.67 0.96
CA ALA A 93 -12.39 7.01 1.53
C ALA A 93 -13.13 6.96 2.87
N GLU A 94 -14.15 6.11 2.95
CA GLU A 94 -14.92 5.91 4.19
C GLU A 94 -14.04 5.27 5.28
N ARG A 95 -13.26 4.24 4.94
CA ARG A 95 -12.34 3.62 5.91
C ARG A 95 -11.28 4.60 6.39
N ALA A 96 -10.84 5.51 5.52
CA ALA A 96 -9.86 6.53 5.90
C ALA A 96 -10.36 7.45 7.00
N GLN A 97 -11.67 7.71 7.05
CA GLN A 97 -12.30 8.57 8.05
C GLN A 97 -12.66 7.83 9.35
N ASP A 98 -12.52 6.52 9.38
CA ASP A 98 -12.92 5.69 10.53
C ASP A 98 -11.88 5.80 11.64
N MET A 99 -12.17 6.62 12.65
CA MET A 99 -11.27 6.88 13.77
C MET A 99 -11.04 5.62 14.63
N ALA A 100 -12.06 4.80 14.81
CA ALA A 100 -11.96 3.57 15.59
C ALA A 100 -11.01 2.58 14.90
N ARG A 101 -11.09 2.49 13.58
CA ARG A 101 -10.19 1.66 12.77
C ARG A 101 -8.73 2.13 12.91
N GLY A 102 -8.51 3.44 12.92
CA GLY A 102 -7.18 4.00 13.13
C GLY A 102 -6.60 3.68 14.51
N ARG A 103 -7.42 3.80 15.56
CA ARG A 103 -7.00 3.43 16.91
C ARG A 103 -6.68 1.94 17.02
N GLN A 104 -7.48 1.09 16.39
CA GLN A 104 -7.24 -0.35 16.37
C GLN A 104 -5.91 -0.68 15.68
N ALA A 105 -5.66 -0.10 14.52
CA ALA A 105 -4.41 -0.32 13.79
C ALA A 105 -3.20 0.07 14.62
N ARG A 106 -3.30 1.19 15.33
CA ARG A 106 -2.22 1.67 16.18
C ARG A 106 -1.94 0.71 17.35
N ARG A 107 -3.01 0.19 17.98
CA ARG A 107 -2.86 -0.78 19.08
C ARG A 107 -2.31 -2.12 18.60
N GLU A 108 -2.71 -2.56 17.41
CA GLU A 108 -2.44 -3.91 16.92
C GLU A 108 -1.30 -3.95 15.89
N VAL A 109 -0.42 -2.96 15.91
CA VAL A 109 0.66 -2.84 14.93
C VAL A 109 1.56 -4.09 14.89
N LYS A 110 1.78 -4.74 16.04
CA LYS A 110 2.58 -5.98 16.08
C LYS A 110 1.86 -7.13 15.38
N GLU A 111 0.57 -7.28 15.62
CA GLU A 111 -0.27 -8.29 14.99
C GLU A 111 -0.39 -8.04 13.50
N ILE A 112 -0.47 -6.79 13.08
CA ILE A 112 -0.46 -6.40 11.67
C ILE A 112 0.84 -6.83 11.01
N GLY A 113 1.97 -6.62 11.68
CA GLY A 113 3.27 -7.08 11.18
C GLY A 113 3.32 -8.58 10.97
N LYS A 114 2.79 -9.36 11.93
CA LYS A 114 2.72 -10.83 11.82
C LYS A 114 1.82 -11.25 10.66
N HIS A 115 0.68 -10.57 10.49
CA HIS A 115 -0.25 -10.85 9.41
C HIS A 115 0.42 -10.67 8.04
N TYR A 116 1.09 -9.55 7.81
CA TYR A 116 1.72 -9.29 6.51
C TYR A 116 2.97 -10.13 6.29
N ARG A 117 3.67 -10.51 7.35
CA ARG A 117 4.75 -11.48 7.23
C ARG A 117 4.23 -12.81 6.69
N GLN A 118 3.07 -13.27 7.18
CA GLN A 118 2.43 -14.48 6.68
C GLN A 118 1.86 -14.29 5.28
N GLN A 119 1.22 -13.14 5.02
CA GLN A 119 0.68 -12.83 3.70
C GLN A 119 1.77 -12.83 2.62
N LEU A 120 2.98 -12.40 2.98
CA LEU A 120 4.10 -12.41 2.04
C LEU A 120 4.35 -13.80 1.49
N GLU A 121 4.29 -14.84 2.33
CA GLU A 121 4.43 -16.22 1.87
C GLU A 121 3.31 -16.62 0.91
N PHE A 122 2.07 -16.25 1.22
CA PHE A 122 0.92 -16.53 0.36
C PHE A 122 1.03 -15.82 -0.99
N VAL A 123 1.43 -14.55 -0.98
CA VAL A 123 1.60 -13.76 -2.21
C VAL A 123 2.69 -14.36 -3.09
N ARG A 124 3.78 -14.85 -2.50
CA ARG A 124 4.86 -15.53 -3.24
C ARG A 124 4.40 -16.84 -3.88
N GLN A 125 3.33 -17.43 -3.35
CA GLN A 125 2.71 -18.63 -3.91
C GLN A 125 1.60 -18.29 -4.92
N GLY A 126 1.46 -17.03 -5.28
CA GLY A 126 0.48 -16.58 -6.25
C GLY A 126 -0.92 -16.29 -5.68
N GLN A 127 -1.07 -16.30 -4.36
CA GLN A 127 -2.35 -15.99 -3.73
C GLN A 127 -2.54 -14.47 -3.60
N PRO A 128 -3.79 -13.98 -3.64
CA PRO A 128 -4.04 -12.54 -3.50
C PRO A 128 -3.71 -12.06 -2.08
N LEU A 129 -3.27 -10.80 -2.01
CA LEU A 129 -2.99 -10.14 -0.74
C LEU A 129 -4.29 -9.81 -0.02
N GLU A 130 -4.42 -10.26 1.22
CA GLU A 130 -5.58 -9.96 2.05
C GLU A 130 -5.22 -8.95 3.13
N GLY A 131 -6.10 -7.94 3.32
CA GLY A 131 -5.92 -6.95 4.36
C GLY A 131 -6.13 -7.52 5.76
N TYR A 132 -5.51 -6.88 6.75
CA TYR A 132 -5.66 -7.26 8.16
C TYR A 132 -7.01 -6.83 8.72
N LEU A 133 -7.46 -5.63 8.35
CA LEU A 133 -8.72 -5.04 8.84
C LEU A 133 -9.82 -5.09 7.80
#